data_220a2c118179c489d28c9d0dfa71bbb0
#
_entry.id   220a2c118179c489d28c9d0dfa71bbb0
#
_cell.length_a   1.000
_cell.length_b   1.000
_cell.length_c   1.000
_cell.angle_alpha   90.00
_cell.angle_beta   90.00
_cell.angle_gamma   90.00
#
_symmetry.space_group_name_H-M   'P 1'
#
loop_
_entity.id
_entity.type
_entity.pdbx_description
1 polymer ?
#
loop_
_entity_poly.entity_id
_entity_poly.type
_entity_poly.pdbx_seq_one_letter_code
_entity_poly.pdbx_strand_id
1 'polypeptide(L)'
;MGDEIIGRSIEMNWRELFSSNYVMRLASHTPMYTPPQYLLSKRRLSIFKGADIKLLCGTNALYTNMLRPLPTWNINYLNCGMATGTVCLGVGAGANSSSVNLYTRALYRKVLSHDLVHSVRDERTKHLLQRVGLRAWNTGCPTLWGLTPEHCETIARTKGDEVVFTLTSYHPNPRKDRAMVDVLRRRYSRLHFWPQSIDDLDYLQSLGAADGVEIVTPSLAGFREVLDRGVDYVGNRLHGGIFALQRKRRAIIVAIDYRAREMAKDYSLPLVERDSIETDLADLIESSWPTAIHGLDFDRIEKWKAQFDVGKP
;
A
#
# COMPACT_ATOMS: atom_id res chain seq x y z
N MET A 1 -5.95 -7.55 1.05
CA MET A 1 -4.52 -7.93 0.97
C MET A 1 -3.58 -6.71 0.91
N GLY A 2 -3.69 -5.78 -0.06
CA GLY A 2 -2.78 -4.62 -0.14
C GLY A 2 -2.76 -3.76 1.13
N ASP A 3 -3.92 -3.44 1.67
CA ASP A 3 -4.02 -2.66 2.92
C ASP A 3 -3.51 -3.45 4.15
N GLU A 4 -3.61 -4.77 4.13
CA GLU A 4 -3.03 -5.64 5.16
C GLU A 4 -1.50 -5.59 5.13
N ILE A 5 -0.89 -5.60 3.94
CA ILE A 5 0.57 -5.42 3.78
C ILE A 5 0.99 -4.06 4.34
N ILE A 6 0.26 -2.99 4.01
CA ILE A 6 0.53 -1.65 4.54
C ILE A 6 0.44 -1.64 6.07
N GLY A 7 -0.65 -2.14 6.63
CA GLY A 7 -0.85 -2.19 8.08
C GLY A 7 0.26 -2.95 8.79
N ARG A 8 0.64 -4.12 8.26
CA ARG A 8 1.73 -4.93 8.81
C ARG A 8 3.08 -4.24 8.71
N SER A 9 3.35 -3.57 7.58
CA SER A 9 4.59 -2.80 7.42
C SER A 9 4.68 -1.65 8.42
N ILE A 10 3.58 -0.96 8.68
CA ILE A 10 3.51 0.08 9.71
C ILE A 10 3.87 -0.51 11.09
N GLU A 11 3.22 -1.61 11.49
CA GLU A 11 3.47 -2.26 12.77
C GLU A 11 4.93 -2.74 12.92
N MET A 12 5.51 -3.29 11.85
CA MET A 12 6.90 -3.73 11.85
C MET A 12 7.90 -2.58 11.96
N ASN A 13 7.66 -1.49 11.22
CA ASN A 13 8.56 -0.34 11.18
C ASN A 13 8.36 0.63 12.35
N TRP A 14 7.30 0.44 13.13
CA TRP A 14 7.04 1.25 14.33
C TRP A 14 6.57 0.37 15.50
N ARG A 15 7.30 -0.74 15.68
CA ARG A 15 6.97 -1.77 16.68
C ARG A 15 6.76 -1.18 18.07
N GLU A 16 7.57 -0.23 18.46
CA GLU A 16 7.51 0.38 19.80
C GLU A 16 6.12 1.00 20.08
N LEU A 17 5.58 1.78 19.14
CA LEU A 17 4.24 2.35 19.32
C LEU A 17 3.18 1.26 19.43
N PHE A 18 3.23 0.24 18.58
CA PHE A 18 2.16 -0.76 18.51
C PHE A 18 2.22 -1.84 19.58
N SER A 19 3.41 -2.12 20.15
CA SER A 19 3.57 -3.11 21.23
C SER A 19 3.32 -2.53 22.62
N SER A 20 3.48 -1.22 22.78
CA SER A 20 3.35 -0.54 24.09
C SER A 20 1.96 0.06 24.33
N ASN A 21 1.07 -0.01 23.34
CA ASN A 21 -0.23 0.64 23.41
C ASN A 21 -1.38 -0.33 23.09
N TYR A 22 -2.56 -0.05 23.62
CA TYR A 22 -3.78 -0.71 23.20
C TYR A 22 -4.24 -0.16 21.84
N VAL A 23 -4.28 -1.02 20.83
CA VAL A 23 -4.54 -0.63 19.43
C VAL A 23 -5.93 -1.08 18.99
N MET A 24 -6.77 -0.13 18.60
CA MET A 24 -8.04 -0.40 17.95
C MET A 24 -7.90 -0.18 16.44
N ARG A 25 -8.26 -1.18 15.64
CA ARG A 25 -8.24 -1.09 14.17
C ARG A 25 -9.64 -0.95 13.63
N LEU A 26 -9.85 0.08 12.81
CA LEU A 26 -11.12 0.37 12.16
C LEU A 26 -10.93 0.40 10.65
N ALA A 27 -11.89 -0.17 9.93
CA ALA A 27 -11.89 -0.11 8.47
C ALA A 27 -12.18 1.32 7.99
N SER A 28 -11.33 1.88 7.14
CA SER A 28 -11.49 3.26 6.65
C SER A 28 -12.69 3.44 5.70
N HIS A 29 -13.04 2.39 4.95
CA HIS A 29 -14.13 2.42 3.96
C HIS A 29 -15.53 2.25 4.56
N THR A 30 -15.62 1.95 5.86
CA THR A 30 -16.89 1.94 6.59
C THR A 30 -16.95 3.14 7.54
N PRO A 31 -18.15 3.69 7.80
CA PRO A 31 -18.29 4.76 8.78
C PRO A 31 -17.93 4.23 10.18
N MET A 32 -17.21 5.03 10.97
CA MET A 32 -16.89 4.66 12.37
C MET A 32 -18.15 4.45 13.20
N TYR A 33 -19.23 5.14 12.88
CA TYR A 33 -20.56 4.98 13.47
C TYR A 33 -21.61 5.60 12.54
N THR A 34 -22.86 5.21 12.73
CA THR A 34 -24.02 5.82 12.09
C THR A 34 -24.74 6.78 13.06
N PRO A 35 -25.52 7.76 12.58
CA PRO A 35 -26.28 8.67 13.45
C PRO A 35 -27.15 7.96 14.51
N PRO A 36 -27.91 6.88 14.18
CA PRO A 36 -28.63 6.12 15.20
C PRO A 36 -27.73 5.50 16.27
N GLN A 37 -26.59 4.94 15.88
CA GLN A 37 -25.61 4.39 16.84
C GLN A 37 -25.06 5.47 17.77
N TYR A 38 -24.81 6.66 17.25
CA TYR A 38 -24.35 7.78 18.07
C TYR A 38 -25.38 8.17 19.14
N LEU A 39 -26.64 8.24 18.78
CA LEU A 39 -27.72 8.56 19.73
C LEU A 39 -27.91 7.50 20.81
N LEU A 40 -27.86 6.20 20.42
CA LEU A 40 -28.15 5.09 21.30
C LEU A 40 -26.93 4.61 22.11
N SER A 41 -25.72 4.85 21.64
CA SER A 41 -24.49 4.29 22.23
C SER A 41 -23.39 5.31 22.44
N LYS A 42 -23.74 6.57 22.72
CA LYS A 42 -22.80 7.68 22.88
C LYS A 42 -21.64 7.36 23.84
N ARG A 43 -21.92 6.70 24.96
CA ARG A 43 -20.90 6.31 25.96
C ARG A 43 -19.89 5.30 25.39
N ARG A 44 -20.34 4.31 24.59
CA ARG A 44 -19.44 3.33 23.97
C ARG A 44 -18.57 3.97 22.88
N LEU A 45 -19.12 4.91 22.15
CA LEU A 45 -18.40 5.61 21.08
C LEU A 45 -17.39 6.62 21.62
N SER A 46 -17.53 7.08 22.89
CA SER A 46 -16.59 8.02 23.49
C SER A 46 -15.17 7.47 23.61
N ILE A 47 -14.98 6.15 23.62
CA ILE A 47 -13.65 5.50 23.61
C ILE A 47 -12.84 5.90 22.37
N PHE A 48 -13.48 6.05 21.21
CA PHE A 48 -12.78 6.48 19.98
C PHE A 48 -12.39 7.96 20.05
N LYS A 49 -13.19 8.77 20.71
CA LYS A 49 -12.88 10.19 20.91
C LYS A 49 -11.69 10.37 21.87
N GLY A 50 -11.63 9.54 22.91
CA GLY A 50 -10.61 9.59 23.96
C GLY A 50 -9.30 8.90 23.60
N ALA A 51 -9.13 8.36 22.40
CA ALA A 51 -7.84 7.80 21.99
C ALA A 51 -6.78 8.90 21.88
N ASP A 52 -5.62 8.68 22.50
CA ASP A 52 -4.51 9.64 22.54
C ASP A 52 -3.92 9.88 21.17
N ILE A 53 -3.78 8.81 20.36
CA ILE A 53 -3.25 8.86 19.00
C ILE A 53 -4.29 8.26 18.05
N LYS A 54 -4.60 8.98 16.99
CA LYS A 54 -5.47 8.51 15.91
C LYS A 54 -4.73 8.59 14.60
N LEU A 55 -4.55 7.45 13.96
CA LEU A 55 -3.82 7.35 12.70
C LEU A 55 -4.74 6.92 11.57
N LEU A 56 -4.69 7.63 10.45
CA LEU A 56 -5.21 7.18 9.17
C LEU A 56 -4.05 6.55 8.40
N CYS A 57 -4.08 5.22 8.28
CA CYS A 57 -2.95 4.44 7.80
C CYS A 57 -3.07 4.10 6.32
N GLY A 58 -2.07 4.48 5.53
CA GLY A 58 -1.88 4.06 4.14
C GLY A 58 -3.04 4.42 3.20
N THR A 59 -3.19 3.63 2.16
CA THR A 59 -4.22 3.69 1.10
C THR A 59 -4.42 5.05 0.41
N ASN A 60 -5.28 5.11 -0.62
CA ASN A 60 -5.69 6.36 -1.29
C ASN A 60 -6.90 6.97 -0.59
N ALA A 61 -6.73 7.41 0.66
CA ALA A 61 -7.83 7.84 1.49
C ALA A 61 -8.28 9.30 1.26
N LEU A 62 -7.40 10.13 0.70
CA LEU A 62 -7.69 11.56 0.51
C LEU A 62 -8.12 11.89 -0.92
N TYR A 63 -9.07 12.79 -1.05
CA TYR A 63 -9.59 13.29 -2.33
C TYR A 63 -9.78 14.80 -2.28
N THR A 64 -9.78 15.45 -3.45
CA THR A 64 -10.17 16.87 -3.57
C THR A 64 -11.67 17.09 -3.44
N ASN A 65 -12.46 16.02 -3.59
CA ASN A 65 -13.92 16.01 -3.40
C ASN A 65 -14.36 14.82 -2.55
N MET A 66 -14.63 15.04 -1.27
CA MET A 66 -15.13 14.04 -0.32
C MET A 66 -16.65 13.85 -0.35
N LEU A 67 -17.37 14.60 -1.20
CA LEU A 67 -18.80 14.35 -1.47
C LEU A 67 -19.01 13.21 -2.47
N ARG A 68 -17.92 12.63 -3.00
CA ARG A 68 -17.99 11.51 -3.93
C ARG A 68 -18.68 10.29 -3.29
N PRO A 69 -19.43 9.50 -4.07
CA PRO A 69 -19.96 8.23 -3.57
C PRO A 69 -18.80 7.27 -3.23
N LEU A 70 -18.95 6.51 -2.17
CA LEU A 70 -18.03 5.45 -1.71
C LEU A 70 -16.56 5.90 -1.63
N PRO A 71 -16.24 6.93 -0.80
CA PRO A 71 -14.85 7.32 -0.58
C PRO A 71 -14.11 6.21 0.18
N THR A 72 -12.83 6.02 -0.10
CA THR A 72 -11.98 5.05 0.61
C THR A 72 -11.86 5.37 2.11
N TRP A 73 -11.92 6.64 2.48
CA TRP A 73 -12.14 7.07 3.86
C TRP A 73 -13.58 7.57 4.01
N ASN A 74 -14.43 6.73 4.60
CA ASN A 74 -15.86 7.01 4.73
C ASN A 74 -16.13 7.95 5.91
N ILE A 75 -15.73 9.20 5.73
CA ILE A 75 -15.90 10.27 6.72
C ILE A 75 -16.66 11.45 6.13
N ASN A 76 -17.57 12.01 6.91
CA ASN A 76 -18.37 13.17 6.58
C ASN A 76 -18.77 13.93 7.85
N TYR A 77 -19.46 15.04 7.74
CA TYR A 77 -19.85 15.85 8.90
C TYR A 77 -20.75 15.13 9.92
N LEU A 78 -21.47 14.08 9.52
CA LEU A 78 -22.36 13.32 10.42
C LEU A 78 -21.59 12.28 11.28
N ASN A 79 -20.41 11.83 10.80
CA ASN A 79 -19.64 10.79 11.48
C ASN A 79 -18.21 11.19 11.87
N CYS A 80 -17.81 12.45 11.62
CA CYS A 80 -16.42 12.88 11.84
C CYS A 80 -16.06 13.15 13.31
N GLY A 81 -17.03 13.25 14.20
CA GLY A 81 -16.80 13.72 15.56
C GLY A 81 -15.81 12.87 16.39
N MET A 82 -15.71 11.56 16.09
CA MET A 82 -14.78 10.65 16.77
C MET A 82 -13.39 10.61 16.13
N ALA A 83 -13.27 11.12 14.90
CA ALA A 83 -12.01 11.12 14.14
C ALA A 83 -11.24 12.44 14.23
N THR A 84 -11.68 13.39 15.06
CA THR A 84 -10.96 14.66 15.26
C THR A 84 -9.57 14.42 15.83
N GLY A 85 -8.57 15.16 15.33
CA GLY A 85 -7.16 15.00 15.70
C GLY A 85 -6.45 13.85 14.98
N THR A 86 -7.07 13.25 13.94
CA THR A 86 -6.42 12.19 13.16
C THR A 86 -5.18 12.69 12.41
N VAL A 87 -4.10 11.92 12.48
CA VAL A 87 -2.86 12.15 11.72
C VAL A 87 -2.76 11.13 10.58
N CYS A 88 -2.43 11.59 9.40
CA CYS A 88 -2.14 10.69 8.26
C CYS A 88 -0.79 9.99 8.46
N LEU A 89 -0.73 8.69 8.14
CA LEU A 89 0.47 7.87 8.14
C LEU A 89 0.63 7.19 6.78
N GLY A 90 1.50 7.72 5.93
CA GLY A 90 1.77 7.19 4.60
C GLY A 90 0.55 7.20 3.67
N VAL A 91 -0.37 8.13 3.87
CA VAL A 91 -1.63 8.22 3.11
C VAL A 91 -1.36 8.79 1.72
N GLY A 92 -2.06 8.26 0.73
CA GLY A 92 -2.08 8.78 -0.63
C GLY A 92 -3.39 9.48 -0.98
N ALA A 93 -3.36 10.24 -2.07
CA ALA A 93 -4.56 10.81 -2.66
C ALA A 93 -5.04 9.97 -3.85
N GLY A 94 -6.35 9.78 -3.95
CA GLY A 94 -7.00 9.18 -5.12
C GLY A 94 -6.99 10.11 -6.33
N ALA A 95 -7.80 9.79 -7.35
CA ALA A 95 -8.00 10.68 -8.50
C ALA A 95 -8.54 12.04 -8.03
N ASN A 96 -7.83 13.10 -8.34
CA ASN A 96 -8.08 14.42 -7.82
C ASN A 96 -8.09 15.47 -8.94
N SER A 97 -8.95 16.48 -8.77
CA SER A 97 -8.90 17.70 -9.55
C SER A 97 -7.78 18.64 -9.05
N SER A 98 -7.52 19.71 -9.78
CA SER A 98 -6.55 20.74 -9.38
C SER A 98 -6.96 21.52 -8.14
N SER A 99 -8.26 21.55 -7.80
CA SER A 99 -8.80 22.33 -6.69
C SER A 99 -9.54 21.46 -5.66
N VAL A 100 -9.38 21.81 -4.39
CA VAL A 100 -10.11 21.19 -3.28
C VAL A 100 -11.40 21.97 -3.05
N ASN A 101 -12.57 21.29 -3.09
CA ASN A 101 -13.83 21.97 -2.85
C ASN A 101 -13.97 22.43 -1.39
N LEU A 102 -14.86 23.38 -1.16
CA LEU A 102 -15.05 24.03 0.17
C LEU A 102 -15.47 23.02 1.24
N TYR A 103 -16.34 22.06 0.90
CA TYR A 103 -16.78 21.02 1.82
C TYR A 103 -15.59 20.18 2.29
N THR A 104 -14.78 19.69 1.36
CA THR A 104 -13.60 18.84 1.67
C THR A 104 -12.57 19.62 2.48
N ARG A 105 -12.31 20.87 2.12
CA ARG A 105 -11.41 21.76 2.88
C ARG A 105 -11.87 21.89 4.33
N ALA A 106 -13.14 22.18 4.55
CA ALA A 106 -13.70 22.35 5.87
C ALA A 106 -13.71 21.01 6.66
N LEU A 107 -14.05 19.89 6.00
CA LEU A 107 -14.01 18.56 6.61
C LEU A 107 -12.59 18.18 7.06
N TYR A 108 -11.57 18.32 6.21
CA TYR A 108 -10.19 17.98 6.56
C TYR A 108 -9.68 18.86 7.71
N ARG A 109 -9.93 20.16 7.68
CA ARG A 109 -9.57 21.06 8.78
C ARG A 109 -10.26 20.73 10.10
N LYS A 110 -11.45 20.14 10.06
CA LYS A 110 -12.16 19.68 11.26
C LYS A 110 -11.63 18.38 11.82
N VAL A 111 -11.17 17.46 10.95
CA VAL A 111 -10.88 16.08 11.34
C VAL A 111 -9.38 15.84 11.54
N LEU A 112 -8.56 16.39 10.66
CA LEU A 112 -7.13 16.17 10.69
C LEU A 112 -6.44 17.06 11.74
N SER A 113 -5.36 16.57 12.32
CA SER A 113 -4.59 17.30 13.33
C SER A 113 -4.00 18.60 12.76
N HIS A 114 -4.04 19.66 13.54
CA HIS A 114 -3.33 20.92 13.24
C HIS A 114 -1.99 21.02 13.97
N ASP A 115 -1.81 20.24 15.03
CA ASP A 115 -0.65 20.30 15.91
C ASP A 115 0.48 19.40 15.40
N LEU A 116 0.14 18.24 14.82
CA LEU A 116 1.08 17.25 14.34
C LEU A 116 1.25 17.32 12.82
N VAL A 117 2.41 16.96 12.32
CA VAL A 117 2.73 16.87 10.90
C VAL A 117 2.17 15.56 10.34
N HIS A 118 1.48 15.60 9.22
CA HIS A 118 0.99 14.42 8.52
C HIS A 118 2.09 13.75 7.71
N SER A 119 2.15 12.42 7.74
CA SER A 119 2.95 11.61 6.83
C SER A 119 2.12 11.25 5.61
N VAL A 120 2.62 11.54 4.44
CA VAL A 120 2.00 11.16 3.15
C VAL A 120 3.02 10.44 2.29
N ARG A 121 2.54 9.68 1.30
CA ARG A 121 3.41 8.80 0.51
C ARG A 121 3.93 9.40 -0.79
N ASP A 122 3.44 10.58 -1.19
CA ASP A 122 3.80 11.26 -2.43
C ASP A 122 3.64 12.79 -2.34
N GLU A 123 4.35 13.52 -3.19
CA GLU A 123 4.33 14.99 -3.20
C GLU A 123 2.94 15.56 -3.55
N ARG A 124 2.19 14.86 -4.39
CA ARG A 124 0.83 15.29 -4.77
C ARG A 124 -0.10 15.33 -3.56
N THR A 125 -0.04 14.31 -2.70
CA THR A 125 -0.83 14.26 -1.45
C THR A 125 -0.35 15.32 -0.47
N LYS A 126 0.95 15.56 -0.36
CA LYS A 126 1.51 16.65 0.44
C LYS A 126 0.97 18.01 0.01
N HIS A 127 0.98 18.30 -1.29
CA HIS A 127 0.42 19.55 -1.81
C HIS A 127 -1.10 19.66 -1.55
N LEU A 128 -1.85 18.54 -1.60
CA LEU A 128 -3.28 18.56 -1.26
C LEU A 128 -3.49 19.02 0.18
N LEU A 129 -2.76 18.46 1.15
CA LEU A 129 -2.86 18.86 2.56
C LEU A 129 -2.40 20.31 2.80
N GLN A 130 -1.33 20.73 2.16
CA GLN A 130 -0.86 22.12 2.24
C GLN A 130 -1.89 23.13 1.72
N ARG A 131 -2.62 22.82 0.63
CA ARG A 131 -3.71 23.66 0.09
C ARG A 131 -4.87 23.83 1.06
N VAL A 132 -5.07 22.90 1.98
CA VAL A 132 -6.11 23.04 3.02
C VAL A 132 -5.55 23.62 4.33
N GLY A 133 -4.27 24.01 4.36
CA GLY A 133 -3.62 24.66 5.50
C GLY A 133 -3.08 23.69 6.56
N LEU A 134 -2.78 22.43 6.17
CA LEU A 134 -2.24 21.40 7.05
C LEU A 134 -0.76 21.12 6.72
N ARG A 135 0.03 20.83 7.75
CA ARG A 135 1.46 20.49 7.59
C ARG A 135 1.60 19.02 7.22
N ALA A 136 2.36 18.74 6.16
CA ALA A 136 2.59 17.37 5.71
C ALA A 136 4.02 17.18 5.20
N TRP A 137 4.60 16.02 5.49
CA TRP A 137 5.86 15.55 4.93
C TRP A 137 5.61 14.34 4.03
N ASN A 138 6.29 14.30 2.90
CA ASN A 138 6.39 13.09 2.12
C ASN A 138 7.44 12.18 2.78
N THR A 139 6.97 11.10 3.38
CA THR A 139 7.78 10.07 4.03
C THR A 139 7.81 8.77 3.24
N GLY A 140 7.21 8.78 2.05
CA GLY A 140 7.02 7.57 1.25
C GLY A 140 5.92 6.66 1.80
N CYS A 141 5.69 5.57 1.06
CA CYS A 141 4.78 4.52 1.54
C CYS A 141 5.45 3.75 2.68
N PRO A 142 4.76 3.50 3.81
CA PRO A 142 5.33 2.74 4.93
C PRO A 142 5.83 1.34 4.58
N THR A 143 5.35 0.77 3.48
CA THR A 143 5.84 -0.50 2.96
C THR A 143 7.29 -0.44 2.49
N LEU A 144 7.80 0.76 2.18
CA LEU A 144 9.19 0.97 1.75
C LEU A 144 10.14 1.23 2.92
N TRP A 145 9.65 1.64 4.09
CA TRP A 145 10.48 2.10 5.21
C TRP A 145 11.51 1.06 5.70
N GLY A 146 11.23 -0.23 5.51
CA GLY A 146 12.15 -1.31 5.85
C GLY A 146 13.13 -1.70 4.73
N LEU A 147 13.04 -1.07 3.54
CA LEU A 147 13.92 -1.36 2.41
C LEU A 147 15.15 -0.45 2.44
N THR A 148 15.92 -0.56 3.52
CA THR A 148 17.18 0.17 3.66
C THR A 148 18.23 -0.34 2.63
N PRO A 149 19.30 0.41 2.36
CA PRO A 149 20.39 -0.06 1.50
C PRO A 149 20.92 -1.43 1.92
N GLU A 150 21.17 -1.64 3.22
CA GLU A 150 21.67 -2.90 3.78
C GLU A 150 20.69 -4.05 3.58
N HIS A 151 19.37 -3.78 3.70
CA HIS A 151 18.35 -4.76 3.40
C HIS A 151 18.36 -5.12 1.91
N CYS A 152 18.40 -4.13 1.03
CA CYS A 152 18.38 -4.32 -0.41
C CYS A 152 19.59 -5.10 -0.92
N GLU A 153 20.78 -4.92 -0.33
CA GLU A 153 21.98 -5.69 -0.65
C GLU A 153 21.83 -7.19 -0.41
N THR A 154 20.94 -7.61 0.49
CA THR A 154 20.67 -9.01 0.78
C THR A 154 19.73 -9.69 -0.22
N ILE A 155 19.14 -8.95 -1.17
CA ILE A 155 18.24 -9.46 -2.19
C ILE A 155 19.06 -10.05 -3.34
N ALA A 156 18.70 -11.27 -3.80
CA ALA A 156 19.38 -11.92 -4.89
C ALA A 156 19.37 -11.06 -6.17
N ARG A 157 20.53 -10.97 -6.84
CA ARG A 157 20.68 -10.20 -8.10
C ARG A 157 20.25 -10.98 -9.32
N THR A 158 20.28 -12.32 -9.24
CA THR A 158 19.89 -13.24 -10.32
C THR A 158 18.58 -13.93 -9.99
N LYS A 159 17.90 -14.42 -11.01
CA LYS A 159 16.65 -15.17 -10.83
C LYS A 159 16.84 -16.47 -10.06
N GLY A 160 15.78 -16.86 -9.33
CA GLY A 160 15.64 -18.19 -8.74
C GLY A 160 15.05 -19.21 -9.74
N ASP A 161 14.76 -20.42 -9.26
CA ASP A 161 14.17 -21.49 -10.07
C ASP A 161 12.64 -21.41 -10.15
N GLU A 162 12.00 -20.82 -9.15
CA GLU A 162 10.55 -20.75 -9.02
C GLU A 162 10.08 -19.30 -8.91
N VAL A 163 8.85 -19.03 -9.34
CA VAL A 163 8.25 -17.71 -9.27
C VAL A 163 6.85 -17.76 -8.71
N VAL A 164 6.52 -16.82 -7.81
CA VAL A 164 5.14 -16.50 -7.47
C VAL A 164 4.70 -15.27 -8.25
N PHE A 165 3.55 -15.37 -8.90
CA PHE A 165 3.03 -14.28 -9.70
C PHE A 165 1.64 -13.85 -9.28
N THR A 166 1.25 -12.64 -9.66
CA THR A 166 -0.08 -12.09 -9.42
C THR A 166 -0.67 -11.48 -10.69
N LEU A 167 -1.97 -11.68 -10.85
CA LEU A 167 -2.82 -10.98 -11.82
C LEU A 167 -3.87 -10.16 -11.09
N THR A 168 -4.54 -9.27 -11.79
CA THR A 168 -5.65 -8.52 -11.23
C THR A 168 -6.83 -8.44 -12.18
N SER A 169 -8.00 -8.80 -11.69
CA SER A 169 -9.29 -8.76 -12.40
C SER A 169 -9.84 -7.35 -12.59
N TYR A 170 -9.44 -6.36 -11.77
CA TYR A 170 -9.99 -5.00 -11.84
C TYR A 170 -9.37 -4.09 -12.93
N HIS A 171 -8.25 -4.51 -13.52
CA HIS A 171 -7.63 -3.88 -14.70
C HIS A 171 -7.17 -4.96 -15.70
N PRO A 172 -8.11 -5.74 -16.25
CA PRO A 172 -7.76 -6.88 -17.09
C PRO A 172 -7.15 -6.42 -18.44
N ASN A 173 -6.16 -7.15 -18.88
CA ASN A 173 -5.66 -7.11 -20.27
C ASN A 173 -5.29 -8.54 -20.67
N PRO A 174 -6.26 -9.33 -21.18
CA PRO A 174 -6.07 -10.76 -21.40
C PRO A 174 -4.86 -11.11 -22.25
N ARG A 175 -4.60 -10.32 -23.31
CA ARG A 175 -3.45 -10.55 -24.19
C ARG A 175 -2.12 -10.40 -23.45
N LYS A 176 -1.94 -9.27 -22.77
CA LYS A 176 -0.68 -8.96 -22.08
C LYS A 176 -0.48 -9.83 -20.83
N ASP A 177 -1.55 -10.10 -20.09
CA ASP A 177 -1.49 -10.93 -18.89
C ASP A 177 -1.21 -12.40 -19.25
N ARG A 178 -1.78 -12.91 -20.35
CA ARG A 178 -1.42 -14.22 -20.90
C ARG A 178 0.04 -14.26 -21.35
N ALA A 179 0.50 -13.23 -22.06
CA ALA A 179 1.90 -13.14 -22.50
C ALA A 179 2.87 -13.16 -21.31
N MET A 180 2.52 -12.48 -20.20
CA MET A 180 3.31 -12.55 -18.96
C MET A 180 3.43 -14.00 -18.46
N VAL A 181 2.33 -14.72 -18.30
CA VAL A 181 2.35 -16.12 -17.83
C VAL A 181 3.17 -17.01 -18.78
N ASP A 182 3.04 -16.81 -20.08
CA ASP A 182 3.80 -17.58 -21.09
C ASP A 182 5.31 -17.27 -21.02
N VAL A 183 5.72 -16.04 -20.70
CA VAL A 183 7.13 -15.72 -20.43
C VAL A 183 7.60 -16.43 -19.17
N LEU A 184 6.83 -16.38 -18.07
CA LEU A 184 7.18 -17.04 -16.82
C LEU A 184 7.35 -18.54 -16.98
N ARG A 185 6.46 -19.22 -17.71
CA ARG A 185 6.56 -20.66 -18.01
C ARG A 185 7.84 -21.07 -18.73
N ARG A 186 8.36 -20.18 -19.59
CA ARG A 186 9.60 -20.44 -20.30
C ARG A 186 10.85 -20.20 -19.45
N ARG A 187 10.75 -19.45 -18.37
CA ARG A 187 11.90 -18.96 -17.57
C ARG A 187 12.04 -19.58 -16.20
N TYR A 188 10.95 -20.15 -15.66
CA TYR A 188 10.93 -20.76 -14.32
C TYR A 188 10.43 -22.21 -14.38
N SER A 189 10.97 -23.04 -13.50
CA SER A 189 10.60 -24.46 -13.40
C SER A 189 9.23 -24.68 -12.78
N ARG A 190 8.82 -23.80 -11.86
CA ARG A 190 7.53 -23.81 -11.19
C ARG A 190 6.91 -22.42 -11.09
N LEU A 191 5.61 -22.39 -11.28
CA LEU A 191 4.79 -21.19 -11.19
C LEU A 191 3.79 -21.34 -10.04
N HIS A 192 3.79 -20.35 -9.16
CA HIS A 192 2.83 -20.21 -8.07
C HIS A 192 1.98 -18.99 -8.33
N PHE A 193 0.66 -19.12 -8.26
CA PHE A 193 -0.25 -17.98 -8.42
C PHE A 193 -0.82 -17.60 -7.05
N TRP A 194 -0.64 -16.35 -6.64
CA TRP A 194 -1.23 -15.83 -5.43
C TRP A 194 -2.43 -14.93 -5.74
N PRO A 195 -3.67 -15.46 -5.67
CA PRO A 195 -4.88 -14.67 -5.86
C PRO A 195 -5.13 -13.77 -4.63
N GLN A 196 -5.58 -12.55 -4.84
CA GLN A 196 -6.01 -11.64 -3.77
C GLN A 196 -7.53 -11.56 -3.64
N SER A 197 -8.27 -12.07 -4.61
CA SER A 197 -9.72 -12.26 -4.62
C SER A 197 -10.08 -13.51 -5.41
N ILE A 198 -11.32 -13.96 -5.28
CA ILE A 198 -11.85 -15.04 -6.11
C ILE A 198 -11.83 -14.65 -7.60
N ASP A 199 -12.15 -13.40 -7.91
CA ASP A 199 -12.16 -12.89 -9.27
C ASP A 199 -10.78 -12.95 -9.95
N ASP A 200 -9.68 -12.87 -9.19
CA ASP A 200 -8.33 -13.05 -9.74
C ASP A 200 -8.08 -14.49 -10.17
N LEU A 201 -8.65 -15.47 -9.45
CA LEU A 201 -8.57 -16.89 -9.80
C LEU A 201 -9.40 -17.18 -11.04
N ASP A 202 -10.64 -16.70 -11.08
CA ASP A 202 -11.53 -16.83 -12.26
C ASP A 202 -10.87 -16.18 -13.49
N TYR A 203 -10.19 -15.06 -13.29
CA TYR A 203 -9.45 -14.39 -14.36
C TYR A 203 -8.31 -15.26 -14.90
N LEU A 204 -7.47 -15.85 -14.04
CA LEU A 204 -6.42 -16.76 -14.45
C LEU A 204 -6.99 -17.94 -15.27
N GLN A 205 -8.10 -18.52 -14.82
CA GLN A 205 -8.79 -19.59 -15.52
C GLN A 205 -9.30 -19.15 -16.90
N SER A 206 -9.90 -17.97 -16.97
CA SER A 206 -10.43 -17.41 -18.24
C SER A 206 -9.34 -17.16 -19.30
N LEU A 207 -8.10 -16.94 -18.84
CA LEU A 207 -6.94 -16.82 -19.72
C LEU A 207 -6.48 -18.18 -20.30
N GLY A 208 -7.03 -19.31 -19.82
CA GLY A 208 -6.49 -20.65 -20.13
C GLY A 208 -5.04 -20.82 -19.64
N ALA A 209 -4.68 -20.14 -18.57
CA ALA A 209 -3.29 -20.08 -18.08
C ALA A 209 -3.11 -20.78 -16.71
N ALA A 210 -4.11 -21.54 -16.23
CA ALA A 210 -4.08 -22.19 -14.93
C ALA A 210 -3.33 -23.54 -14.93
N ASP A 211 -3.19 -24.20 -16.07
CA ASP A 211 -2.56 -25.53 -16.16
C ASP A 211 -1.11 -25.48 -15.68
N GLY A 212 -0.74 -26.41 -14.78
CA GLY A 212 0.61 -26.49 -14.22
C GLY A 212 0.98 -25.36 -13.26
N VAL A 213 0.01 -24.57 -12.79
CA VAL A 213 0.21 -23.48 -11.83
C VAL A 213 -0.27 -23.93 -10.44
N GLU A 214 0.59 -23.82 -9.43
CA GLU A 214 0.23 -24.07 -8.03
C GLU A 214 -0.51 -22.83 -7.46
N ILE A 215 -1.71 -23.05 -6.93
CA ILE A 215 -2.48 -21.97 -6.32
C ILE A 215 -2.07 -21.78 -4.86
N VAL A 216 -1.55 -20.60 -4.56
CA VAL A 216 -1.16 -20.21 -3.21
C VAL A 216 -2.40 -19.84 -2.41
N THR A 217 -2.47 -20.24 -1.15
CA THR A 217 -3.55 -19.82 -0.24
C THR A 217 -3.77 -18.31 -0.32
N PRO A 218 -5.01 -17.81 -0.56
CA PRO A 218 -5.32 -16.40 -0.72
C PRO A 218 -5.28 -15.65 0.62
N SER A 219 -4.11 -15.64 1.24
CA SER A 219 -3.83 -14.95 2.50
C SER A 219 -2.41 -14.40 2.49
N LEU A 220 -2.13 -13.39 3.31
CA LEU A 220 -0.78 -12.88 3.45
C LEU A 220 0.16 -13.91 4.11
N ALA A 221 -0.39 -14.81 4.95
CA ALA A 221 0.37 -15.91 5.53
C ALA A 221 0.84 -16.92 4.46
N GLY A 222 -0.07 -17.35 3.58
CA GLY A 222 0.27 -18.25 2.47
C GLY A 222 1.27 -17.61 1.50
N PHE A 223 1.11 -16.33 1.18
CA PHE A 223 2.06 -15.62 0.34
C PHE A 223 3.45 -15.55 0.99
N ARG A 224 3.52 -15.26 2.29
CA ARG A 224 4.78 -15.26 3.04
C ARG A 224 5.46 -16.63 3.02
N GLU A 225 4.68 -17.71 3.24
CA GLU A 225 5.19 -19.06 3.23
C GLU A 225 5.88 -19.42 1.90
N VAL A 226 5.26 -19.07 0.78
CA VAL A 226 5.85 -19.26 -0.55
C VAL A 226 7.12 -18.43 -0.72
N LEU A 227 7.10 -17.14 -0.37
CA LEU A 227 8.29 -16.31 -0.46
C LEU A 227 9.45 -16.82 0.42
N ASP A 228 9.14 -17.34 1.61
CA ASP A 228 10.16 -17.86 2.53
C ASP A 228 10.91 -19.09 1.98
N ARG A 229 10.34 -19.79 0.98
CA ARG A 229 11.01 -20.89 0.24
C ARG A 229 12.07 -20.41 -0.75
N GLY A 230 12.21 -19.11 -0.98
CA GLY A 230 13.22 -18.56 -1.89
C GLY A 230 12.69 -18.20 -3.29
N VAL A 231 11.39 -18.15 -3.45
CA VAL A 231 10.69 -17.95 -4.72
C VAL A 231 10.74 -16.48 -5.13
N ASP A 232 11.02 -16.18 -6.42
CA ASP A 232 10.97 -14.85 -6.99
C ASP A 232 9.51 -14.34 -7.10
N TYR A 233 9.34 -13.02 -7.28
CA TYR A 233 8.03 -12.43 -7.55
C TYR A 233 7.99 -11.72 -8.90
N VAL A 234 6.92 -11.95 -9.68
CA VAL A 234 6.58 -11.16 -10.87
C VAL A 234 5.08 -10.91 -10.88
N GLY A 235 4.64 -9.66 -10.99
CA GLY A 235 3.19 -9.43 -11.06
C GLY A 235 2.73 -7.99 -10.96
N ASN A 236 1.45 -7.80 -11.17
CA ASN A 236 0.82 -6.49 -11.26
C ASN A 236 0.22 -5.96 -9.94
N ARG A 237 0.46 -6.64 -8.82
CA ARG A 237 0.09 -6.18 -7.49
C ARG A 237 1.28 -5.47 -6.84
N LEU A 238 1.30 -4.13 -6.91
CA LEU A 238 2.39 -3.28 -6.42
C LEU A 238 2.86 -3.67 -5.01
N HIS A 239 1.94 -3.73 -4.04
CA HIS A 239 2.30 -4.07 -2.66
C HIS A 239 2.70 -5.55 -2.49
N GLY A 240 2.28 -6.45 -3.41
CA GLY A 240 2.79 -7.82 -3.47
C GLY A 240 4.27 -7.84 -3.79
N GLY A 241 4.69 -7.09 -4.81
CA GLY A 241 6.10 -6.95 -5.17
C GLY A 241 6.94 -6.32 -4.05
N ILE A 242 6.44 -5.24 -3.45
CA ILE A 242 7.13 -4.60 -2.32
C ILE A 242 7.25 -5.56 -1.14
N PHE A 243 6.22 -6.35 -0.84
CA PHE A 243 6.28 -7.35 0.22
C PHE A 243 7.30 -8.45 -0.08
N ALA A 244 7.44 -8.87 -1.34
CA ALA A 244 8.49 -9.79 -1.76
C ALA A 244 9.89 -9.20 -1.51
N LEU A 245 10.11 -7.92 -1.86
CA LEU A 245 11.37 -7.21 -1.52
C LEU A 245 11.62 -7.18 -0.01
N GLN A 246 10.59 -6.91 0.82
CA GLN A 246 10.71 -6.98 2.28
C GLN A 246 11.10 -8.37 2.80
N ARG A 247 10.72 -9.43 2.06
CA ARG A 247 11.10 -10.83 2.36
C ARG A 247 12.43 -11.22 1.73
N LYS A 248 13.21 -10.25 1.23
CA LYS A 248 14.52 -10.46 0.58
C LYS A 248 14.40 -11.29 -0.69
N ARG A 249 13.28 -11.16 -1.42
CA ARG A 249 13.05 -11.85 -2.69
C ARG A 249 13.20 -10.89 -3.84
N ARG A 250 13.82 -11.36 -4.90
CA ARG A 250 13.87 -10.65 -6.16
C ARG A 250 12.45 -10.45 -6.67
N ALA A 251 12.09 -9.22 -7.05
CA ALA A 251 10.74 -8.89 -7.46
C ALA A 251 10.74 -8.00 -8.70
N ILE A 252 9.86 -8.29 -9.65
CA ILE A 252 9.58 -7.47 -10.82
C ILE A 252 8.11 -7.07 -10.75
N ILE A 253 7.83 -5.77 -10.69
CA ILE A 253 6.49 -5.23 -10.62
C ILE A 253 6.05 -4.85 -12.03
N VAL A 254 4.91 -5.39 -12.48
CA VAL A 254 4.30 -5.04 -13.77
C VAL A 254 3.38 -3.85 -13.56
N ALA A 255 3.69 -2.72 -14.19
CA ALA A 255 2.91 -1.50 -14.07
C ALA A 255 1.59 -1.58 -14.86
N ILE A 256 0.48 -1.52 -14.14
CA ILE A 256 -0.86 -1.46 -14.73
C ILE A 256 -1.57 -0.12 -14.50
N ASP A 257 -1.07 0.67 -13.56
CA ASP A 257 -1.64 1.95 -13.20
C ASP A 257 -0.55 2.99 -12.87
N TYR A 258 -0.97 4.24 -12.72
CA TYR A 258 -0.06 5.34 -12.44
C TYR A 258 0.65 5.21 -11.08
N ARG A 259 0.07 4.51 -10.09
CA ARG A 259 0.65 4.37 -8.74
C ARG A 259 1.97 3.61 -8.78
N ALA A 260 2.01 2.52 -9.54
CA ALA A 260 3.23 1.74 -9.71
C ALA A 260 4.32 2.58 -10.39
N ARG A 261 3.95 3.34 -11.44
CA ARG A 261 4.87 4.22 -12.17
C ARG A 261 5.42 5.34 -11.31
N GLU A 262 4.56 6.07 -10.58
CA GLU A 262 4.98 7.15 -9.70
C GLU A 262 5.91 6.62 -8.60
N MET A 263 5.55 5.52 -7.95
CA MET A 263 6.42 4.93 -6.92
C MET A 263 7.73 4.39 -7.50
N ALA A 264 7.73 3.81 -8.69
CA ALA A 264 8.97 3.37 -9.32
C ALA A 264 9.87 4.54 -9.72
N LYS A 265 9.28 5.63 -10.20
CA LYS A 265 10.00 6.86 -10.53
C LYS A 265 10.63 7.50 -9.29
N ASP A 266 9.86 7.58 -8.20
CA ASP A 266 10.30 8.26 -6.98
C ASP A 266 11.29 7.40 -6.16
N TYR A 267 11.17 6.07 -6.22
CA TYR A 267 11.89 5.15 -5.33
C TYR A 267 12.70 4.07 -6.06
N SER A 268 12.81 4.12 -7.37
CA SER A 268 13.57 3.14 -8.20
C SER A 268 13.13 1.70 -8.00
N LEU A 269 11.82 1.45 -7.85
CA LEU A 269 11.30 0.10 -7.74
C LEU A 269 11.58 -0.70 -9.03
N PRO A 270 11.91 -1.99 -8.93
CA PRO A 270 12.06 -2.88 -10.09
C PRO A 270 10.74 -3.03 -10.84
N LEU A 271 10.60 -2.34 -11.96
CA LEU A 271 9.34 -2.23 -12.68
C LEU A 271 9.53 -2.52 -14.17
N VAL A 272 8.54 -3.19 -14.76
CA VAL A 272 8.36 -3.31 -16.21
C VAL A 272 6.99 -2.76 -16.60
N GLU A 273 6.92 -2.03 -17.70
CA GLU A 273 5.64 -1.58 -18.24
C GLU A 273 4.86 -2.77 -18.80
N ARG A 274 3.55 -2.80 -18.54
CA ARG A 274 2.68 -3.88 -19.04
C ARG A 274 2.75 -4.00 -20.56
N ASP A 275 2.92 -2.87 -21.27
CA ASP A 275 2.98 -2.87 -22.71
C ASP A 275 4.30 -3.45 -23.26
N SER A 276 5.36 -3.44 -22.46
CA SER A 276 6.68 -4.00 -22.78
C SER A 276 6.88 -5.46 -22.31
N ILE A 277 5.87 -6.14 -21.82
CA ILE A 277 6.02 -7.53 -21.33
C ILE A 277 6.64 -8.44 -22.39
N GLU A 278 6.19 -8.35 -23.64
CA GLU A 278 6.62 -9.24 -24.72
C GLU A 278 8.07 -8.98 -25.16
N THR A 279 8.59 -7.77 -24.93
CA THR A 279 9.95 -7.37 -25.33
C THR A 279 10.94 -7.40 -24.15
N ASP A 280 10.54 -6.90 -22.98
CA ASP A 280 11.51 -6.56 -21.93
C ASP A 280 11.49 -7.53 -20.75
N LEU A 281 10.36 -8.21 -20.47
CA LEU A 281 10.22 -9.01 -19.26
C LEU A 281 11.19 -10.20 -19.22
N ALA A 282 11.38 -10.88 -20.36
CA ALA A 282 12.26 -12.04 -20.45
C ALA A 282 13.71 -11.67 -20.16
N ASP A 283 14.19 -10.58 -20.74
CA ASP A 283 15.56 -10.07 -20.55
C ASP A 283 15.77 -9.56 -19.13
N LEU A 284 14.75 -8.88 -18.55
CA LEU A 284 14.81 -8.42 -17.18
C LEU A 284 14.86 -9.58 -16.17
N ILE A 285 14.17 -10.70 -16.44
CA ILE A 285 14.22 -11.90 -15.62
C ILE A 285 15.63 -12.52 -15.68
N GLU A 286 16.23 -12.67 -16.85
CA GLU A 286 17.52 -13.34 -17.04
C GLU A 286 18.73 -12.47 -16.66
N SER A 287 18.56 -11.15 -16.68
CA SER A 287 19.66 -10.24 -16.34
C SER A 287 19.97 -10.21 -14.84
N SER A 288 21.24 -9.94 -14.52
CA SER A 288 21.68 -9.70 -13.14
C SER A 288 21.62 -8.20 -12.82
N TRP A 289 20.89 -7.83 -11.76
CA TRP A 289 20.80 -6.45 -11.30
C TRP A 289 20.59 -6.36 -9.77
N PRO A 290 21.16 -5.36 -9.12
CA PRO A 290 20.94 -5.12 -7.70
C PRO A 290 19.55 -4.48 -7.47
N THR A 291 18.88 -4.86 -6.40
CA THR A 291 17.75 -4.05 -5.90
C THR A 291 18.31 -2.85 -5.16
N ALA A 292 17.88 -1.65 -5.53
CA ALA A 292 18.24 -0.43 -4.82
C ALA A 292 17.02 0.50 -4.76
N ILE A 293 16.60 0.85 -3.56
CA ILE A 293 15.52 1.80 -3.32
C ILE A 293 16.13 3.15 -2.98
N HIS A 294 15.85 4.14 -3.81
CA HIS A 294 16.34 5.51 -3.65
C HIS A 294 15.20 6.46 -3.24
N GLY A 295 15.52 7.68 -2.88
CA GLY A 295 14.54 8.75 -2.64
C GLY A 295 13.81 8.69 -1.29
N LEU A 296 14.03 7.66 -0.46
CA LEU A 296 13.52 7.64 0.90
C LEU A 296 14.42 8.45 1.83
N ASP A 297 13.81 9.35 2.58
CA ASP A 297 14.47 10.13 3.62
C ASP A 297 14.20 9.50 4.99
N PHE A 298 15.08 8.59 5.40
CA PHE A 298 14.93 7.85 6.66
C PHE A 298 14.99 8.79 7.87
N ASP A 299 15.81 9.82 7.83
CA ASP A 299 15.89 10.83 8.91
C ASP A 299 14.56 11.57 9.06
N ARG A 300 13.90 11.90 7.96
CA ARG A 300 12.57 12.52 7.97
C ARG A 300 11.52 11.59 8.54
N ILE A 301 11.60 10.29 8.21
CA ILE A 301 10.70 9.26 8.77
C ILE A 301 10.84 9.22 10.29
N GLU A 302 12.08 9.13 10.81
CA GLU A 302 12.32 9.07 12.25
C GLU A 302 11.93 10.39 12.96
N LYS A 303 12.24 11.54 12.38
CA LYS A 303 11.75 12.84 12.90
C LYS A 303 10.24 12.93 12.91
N TRP A 304 9.56 12.32 11.92
CA TRP A 304 8.10 12.28 11.91
C TRP A 304 7.55 11.39 13.01
N LYS A 305 8.14 10.23 13.27
CA LYS A 305 7.76 9.35 14.39
C LYS A 305 7.98 10.01 15.75
N ALA A 306 9.09 10.70 15.93
CA ALA A 306 9.47 11.35 17.19
C ALA A 306 8.45 12.38 17.70
N GLN A 307 7.60 12.93 16.84
CA GLN A 307 6.54 13.85 17.29
C GLN A 307 5.50 13.19 18.20
N PHE A 308 5.43 11.85 18.27
CA PHE A 308 4.52 11.09 19.12
C PHE A 308 5.15 10.63 20.44
N ASP A 309 6.43 10.89 20.64
CA ASP A 309 7.16 10.53 21.87
C ASP A 309 7.00 11.59 22.99
N VAL A 310 6.27 12.67 22.70
CA VAL A 310 6.02 13.77 23.65
C VAL A 310 5.06 13.29 24.71
N GLY A 311 5.58 12.82 25.85
CA GLY A 311 4.79 12.42 27.02
C GLY A 311 5.09 11.05 27.61
N LYS A 312 6.17 10.37 27.22
CA LYS A 312 6.69 9.25 28.05
C LYS A 312 7.30 9.87 29.31
N PRO A 313 6.82 9.51 30.53
CA PRO A 313 7.39 9.97 31.80
C PRO A 313 8.82 9.50 31.95
#